data_5bb2c102e4083eba73590eed029a0e3c
#
_entry.id   5bb2c102e4083eba73590eed029a0e3c
#
_cell.length_a   1.000
_cell.length_b   1.000
_cell.length_c   1.000
_cell.angle_alpha   90.00
_cell.angle_beta   90.00
_cell.angle_gamma   90.00
#
_symmetry.space_group_name_H-M   'P 1'
#
loop_
_entity.id
_entity.type
_entity.pdbx_description
1 polymer ?
#
loop_
_entity_poly.entity_id
_entity_poly.type
_entity_poly.pdbx_seq_one_letter_code
_entity_poly.pdbx_strand_id
1 'polypeptide(L)'
;MALIGVGFVGDTFSKAFESDAKGIRKSLYKIKSGLMMSLGITIATLPVVASCYYEIPLYSILVNAVTLPILTPIFLLAVLGVLMGLISFAGGVIGSMFSILSKIILLPCSWGFGFYIWLCERVAKLPFAQIVCGKPQGWIVVVYYVLLAIGVILIQKLEREASTKRTQDASREYVRKSRRLIYGISLMCLCIILCPKSKPFEITFLDVGQGDAIYITTGDGTTYFIDGGSTSEESVGEYCVLPFLKSKGVSHIDYWFVSHADNDHISGIFEVLKCGYEIGCLVMSKYAPADENMLQLISTTELYGVQVIYMDAGDKIMSDVASFTCLHPWDASMQDKNEASLVLKFEVNLERCNRDCVISVAGEKVSMRESVLRAIFAGDISSETEQLLLEKGVVDNVWLYKASHHGSKYSNSSELLEALKPEISVISCSLRNVYGHPHEEAIRRIEAVGCKLFYTMENGQVTIRLLQ
;
A
#
# COMPACT_ATOMS: atom_id res chain seq x y z
N MET A 1 -15.85 -16.60 6.87
CA MET A 1 -14.48 -16.99 7.28
C MET A 1 -14.21 -16.77 8.77
N ALA A 2 -14.44 -15.60 9.35
CA ALA A 2 -14.21 -15.37 10.79
C ALA A 2 -14.99 -16.33 11.71
N LEU A 3 -16.27 -16.58 11.43
CA LEU A 3 -17.11 -17.53 12.20
C LEU A 3 -16.58 -18.98 12.13
N ILE A 4 -16.08 -19.41 10.98
CA ILE A 4 -15.46 -20.73 10.80
C ILE A 4 -14.12 -20.79 11.57
N GLY A 5 -13.32 -19.71 11.51
CA GLY A 5 -12.07 -19.60 12.26
C GLY A 5 -12.29 -19.66 13.78
N VAL A 6 -13.31 -18.97 14.29
CA VAL A 6 -13.68 -19.02 15.72
C VAL A 6 -14.15 -20.39 16.13
N GLY A 7 -15.12 -20.98 15.38
CA GLY A 7 -15.76 -22.24 15.76
C GLY A 7 -14.87 -23.47 15.65
N PHE A 8 -13.97 -23.52 14.64
CA PHE A 8 -13.16 -24.72 14.40
C PHE A 8 -11.70 -24.57 14.86
N VAL A 9 -11.03 -23.51 14.44
CA VAL A 9 -9.58 -23.37 14.71
C VAL A 9 -9.34 -22.87 16.13
N GLY A 10 -10.02 -21.81 16.53
CA GLY A 10 -9.88 -21.18 17.85
C GLY A 10 -10.23 -22.15 18.99
N ASP A 11 -11.39 -22.82 18.89
CA ASP A 11 -11.82 -23.82 19.88
C ASP A 11 -10.84 -25.01 19.98
N THR A 12 -10.40 -25.56 18.83
CA THR A 12 -9.42 -26.63 18.80
C THR A 12 -8.08 -26.23 19.45
N PHE A 13 -7.61 -25.01 19.21
CA PHE A 13 -6.37 -24.50 19.80
C PHE A 13 -6.51 -24.27 21.30
N SER A 14 -7.65 -23.70 21.74
CA SER A 14 -7.91 -23.40 23.14
C SER A 14 -7.97 -24.69 24.00
N LYS A 15 -8.67 -25.71 23.53
CA LYS A 15 -8.81 -27.01 24.21
C LYS A 15 -7.49 -27.68 24.50
N ALA A 16 -6.50 -27.58 23.62
CA ALA A 16 -5.16 -28.14 23.83
C ALA A 16 -4.40 -27.49 25.00
N PHE A 17 -4.91 -26.35 25.51
CA PHE A 17 -4.30 -25.61 26.63
C PHE A 17 -5.21 -25.54 27.88
N GLU A 18 -6.38 -26.14 27.85
CA GLU A 18 -7.23 -26.29 29.05
C GLU A 18 -6.61 -27.25 30.07
N SER A 19 -6.93 -27.05 31.34
CA SER A 19 -6.45 -27.85 32.44
C SER A 19 -7.43 -27.85 33.62
N ASP A 20 -7.53 -28.97 34.30
CA ASP A 20 -8.31 -29.16 35.54
C ASP A 20 -7.63 -28.57 36.79
N ALA A 21 -6.58 -27.79 36.65
CA ALA A 21 -5.84 -27.18 37.75
C ALA A 21 -6.73 -26.26 38.60
N LYS A 22 -6.42 -26.19 39.91
CA LYS A 22 -7.15 -25.39 40.91
C LYS A 22 -6.35 -24.12 41.26
N GLY A 23 -7.07 -23.10 41.79
CA GLY A 23 -6.48 -21.86 42.30
C GLY A 23 -5.80 -21.00 41.20
N ILE A 24 -4.70 -20.35 41.53
CA ILE A 24 -3.94 -19.45 40.63
C ILE A 24 -3.53 -20.14 39.31
N ARG A 25 -3.19 -21.41 39.36
CA ARG A 25 -2.87 -22.21 38.16
C ARG A 25 -4.05 -22.28 37.19
N LYS A 26 -5.29 -22.37 37.68
CA LYS A 26 -6.50 -22.34 36.82
C LYS A 26 -6.64 -21.03 36.08
N SER A 27 -6.37 -19.89 36.72
CA SER A 27 -6.40 -18.57 36.07
C SER A 27 -5.34 -18.43 35.00
N LEU A 28 -4.11 -18.91 35.23
CA LEU A 28 -3.04 -18.92 34.23
C LEU A 28 -3.38 -19.79 33.00
N TYR A 29 -4.03 -20.94 33.22
CA TYR A 29 -4.47 -21.80 32.12
C TYR A 29 -5.61 -21.15 31.32
N LYS A 30 -6.54 -20.44 31.95
CA LYS A 30 -7.59 -19.67 31.26
C LYS A 30 -7.00 -18.58 30.36
N ILE A 31 -5.99 -17.85 30.86
CA ILE A 31 -5.28 -16.83 30.06
C ILE A 31 -4.58 -17.49 28.86
N LYS A 32 -3.86 -18.59 29.08
CA LYS A 32 -3.20 -19.31 27.98
C LYS A 32 -4.19 -19.86 26.96
N SER A 33 -5.30 -20.43 27.40
CA SER A 33 -6.37 -20.93 26.53
C SER A 33 -6.98 -19.78 25.71
N GLY A 34 -7.24 -18.62 26.31
CA GLY A 34 -7.71 -17.40 25.61
C GLY A 34 -6.70 -16.89 24.57
N LEU A 35 -5.42 -16.87 24.90
CA LEU A 35 -4.36 -16.50 23.95
C LEU A 35 -4.29 -17.49 22.77
N MET A 36 -4.45 -18.79 23.01
CA MET A 36 -4.45 -19.81 21.96
C MET A 36 -5.72 -19.73 21.08
N MET A 37 -6.85 -19.37 21.67
CA MET A 37 -8.06 -19.07 20.90
C MET A 37 -7.83 -17.86 19.98
N SER A 38 -7.27 -16.78 20.51
CA SER A 38 -6.90 -15.60 19.73
C SER A 38 -5.92 -15.94 18.61
N LEU A 39 -4.88 -16.73 18.90
CA LEU A 39 -3.93 -17.22 17.90
C LEU A 39 -4.65 -18.02 16.79
N GLY A 40 -5.54 -18.92 17.14
CA GLY A 40 -6.31 -19.71 16.17
C GLY A 40 -7.17 -18.85 15.26
N ILE A 41 -7.84 -17.84 15.83
CA ILE A 41 -8.64 -16.87 15.06
C ILE A 41 -7.73 -16.07 14.12
N THR A 42 -6.63 -15.54 14.63
CA THR A 42 -5.67 -14.76 13.84
C THR A 42 -5.13 -15.58 12.66
N ILE A 43 -4.71 -16.83 12.90
CA ILE A 43 -4.24 -17.72 11.83
C ILE A 43 -5.34 -18.01 10.81
N ALA A 44 -6.56 -18.30 11.27
CA ALA A 44 -7.67 -18.57 10.35
C ALA A 44 -8.03 -17.37 9.47
N THR A 45 -7.87 -16.14 9.97
CA THR A 45 -8.19 -14.91 9.23
C THR A 45 -7.01 -14.32 8.49
N LEU A 46 -5.78 -14.76 8.78
CA LEU A 46 -4.54 -14.18 8.25
C LEU A 46 -4.50 -14.05 6.72
N PRO A 47 -4.88 -15.07 5.90
CA PRO A 47 -4.88 -14.90 4.45
C PRO A 47 -5.84 -13.84 3.94
N VAL A 48 -6.99 -13.68 4.62
CA VAL A 48 -7.97 -12.64 4.27
C VAL A 48 -7.41 -11.26 4.61
N VAL A 49 -6.84 -11.10 5.82
CA VAL A 49 -6.19 -9.84 6.24
C VAL A 49 -5.06 -9.48 5.29
N ALA A 50 -4.16 -10.44 4.98
CA ALA A 50 -3.08 -10.24 4.03
C ALA A 50 -3.56 -9.92 2.60
N SER A 51 -4.71 -10.43 2.18
CA SER A 51 -5.29 -10.14 0.86
C SER A 51 -5.97 -8.77 0.77
N CYS A 52 -6.49 -8.26 1.89
CA CYS A 52 -7.23 -7.00 1.93
C CYS A 52 -6.34 -5.80 2.33
N TYR A 53 -5.41 -6.02 3.26
CA TYR A 53 -4.58 -4.96 3.83
C TYR A 53 -3.10 -5.09 3.44
N TYR A 54 -2.69 -6.25 2.87
CA TYR A 54 -1.32 -6.51 2.40
C TYR A 54 -0.26 -6.50 3.50
N GLU A 55 -0.69 -6.56 4.76
CA GLU A 55 0.18 -6.52 5.94
C GLU A 55 -0.32 -7.46 7.04
N ILE A 56 0.60 -7.82 7.94
CA ILE A 56 0.35 -8.70 9.06
C ILE A 56 0.55 -7.93 10.37
N PRO A 57 -0.51 -7.73 11.18
CA PRO A 57 -0.38 -7.09 12.48
C PRO A 57 0.10 -8.09 13.52
N LEU A 58 1.42 -8.08 13.84
CA LEU A 58 2.03 -9.09 14.73
C LEU A 58 1.45 -9.08 16.15
N TYR A 59 1.12 -7.91 16.68
CA TYR A 59 0.61 -7.77 18.04
C TYR A 59 -0.89 -7.99 18.18
N SER A 60 -1.60 -8.32 17.08
CA SER A 60 -3.05 -8.54 17.08
C SER A 60 -3.50 -9.60 18.09
N ILE A 61 -2.69 -10.65 18.30
CA ILE A 61 -2.99 -11.71 19.28
C ILE A 61 -3.08 -11.14 20.71
N LEU A 62 -2.16 -10.25 21.07
CA LEU A 62 -2.12 -9.61 22.39
C LEU A 62 -3.25 -8.59 22.53
N VAL A 63 -3.47 -7.76 21.50
CA VAL A 63 -4.56 -6.80 21.48
C VAL A 63 -5.90 -7.51 21.61
N ASN A 64 -6.15 -8.56 20.84
CA ASN A 64 -7.38 -9.34 20.89
C ASN A 64 -7.59 -10.01 22.27
N ALA A 65 -6.52 -10.50 22.91
CA ALA A 65 -6.60 -11.11 24.23
C ALA A 65 -7.08 -10.11 25.32
N VAL A 66 -6.76 -8.82 25.15
CA VAL A 66 -7.20 -7.75 26.05
C VAL A 66 -8.58 -7.24 25.66
N THR A 67 -8.83 -7.03 24.37
CA THR A 67 -10.03 -6.33 23.88
C THR A 67 -11.25 -7.23 23.79
N LEU A 68 -11.12 -8.50 23.36
CA LEU A 68 -12.27 -9.40 23.18
C LEU A 68 -13.10 -9.61 24.47
N PRO A 69 -12.50 -9.82 25.66
CA PRO A 69 -13.27 -9.91 26.91
C PRO A 69 -14.05 -8.62 27.24
N ILE A 70 -13.50 -7.47 26.86
CA ILE A 70 -14.10 -6.14 27.14
C ILE A 70 -15.17 -5.80 26.09
N LEU A 71 -14.98 -6.14 24.84
CA LEU A 71 -15.91 -5.84 23.75
C LEU A 71 -17.28 -6.52 23.94
N THR A 72 -17.31 -7.75 24.46
CA THR A 72 -18.57 -8.48 24.65
C THR A 72 -19.57 -7.73 25.56
N PRO A 73 -19.19 -7.33 26.79
CA PRO A 73 -20.10 -6.55 27.65
C PRO A 73 -20.38 -5.16 27.06
N ILE A 74 -19.42 -4.50 26.43
CA ILE A 74 -19.62 -3.21 25.76
C ILE A 74 -20.68 -3.33 24.67
N PHE A 75 -20.59 -4.37 23.83
CA PHE A 75 -21.55 -4.60 22.77
C PHE A 75 -22.96 -4.80 23.31
N LEU A 76 -23.12 -5.60 24.38
CA LEU A 76 -24.42 -5.81 25.05
C LEU A 76 -24.97 -4.50 25.60
N LEU A 77 -24.14 -3.69 26.26
CA LEU A 77 -24.56 -2.37 26.78
C LEU A 77 -24.92 -1.43 25.63
N ALA A 78 -24.17 -1.44 24.51
CA ALA A 78 -24.48 -0.61 23.35
C ALA A 78 -25.84 -0.96 22.76
N VAL A 79 -26.15 -2.25 22.57
CA VAL A 79 -27.45 -2.71 22.09
C VAL A 79 -28.56 -2.26 23.05
N LEU A 80 -28.39 -2.46 24.37
CA LEU A 80 -29.35 -2.03 25.38
C LEU A 80 -29.54 -0.51 25.37
N GLY A 81 -28.45 0.25 25.30
CA GLY A 81 -28.50 1.72 25.23
C GLY A 81 -29.23 2.23 24.01
N VAL A 82 -29.02 1.62 22.83
CA VAL A 82 -29.76 1.96 21.60
C VAL A 82 -31.23 1.63 21.75
N LEU A 83 -31.58 0.46 22.28
CA LEU A 83 -33.01 0.08 22.52
C LEU A 83 -33.69 1.07 23.45
N MET A 84 -33.04 1.48 24.56
CA MET A 84 -33.58 2.52 25.45
C MET A 84 -33.70 3.87 24.72
N GLY A 85 -32.78 4.21 23.86
CA GLY A 85 -32.81 5.40 23.00
C GLY A 85 -34.01 5.39 22.04
N LEU A 86 -34.35 4.23 21.47
CA LEU A 86 -35.54 4.10 20.61
C LEU A 86 -36.84 4.35 21.38
N ILE A 87 -36.95 3.90 22.65
CA ILE A 87 -38.14 4.17 23.49
C ILE A 87 -38.24 5.66 23.80
N SER A 88 -37.17 6.41 23.82
CA SER A 88 -37.17 7.86 24.05
C SER A 88 -38.01 8.64 23.04
N PHE A 89 -38.24 8.11 21.84
CA PHE A 89 -39.12 8.73 20.82
C PHE A 89 -40.63 8.72 21.22
N ALA A 90 -41.01 8.01 22.29
CA ALA A 90 -42.40 8.05 22.80
C ALA A 90 -42.81 9.43 23.33
N GLY A 91 -41.86 10.34 23.55
CA GLY A 91 -42.09 11.69 23.99
C GLY A 91 -42.50 11.84 25.46
N GLY A 92 -42.72 13.07 25.90
CA GLY A 92 -43.11 13.38 27.25
C GLY A 92 -42.08 13.03 28.34
N VAL A 93 -42.52 12.91 29.58
CA VAL A 93 -41.64 12.59 30.71
C VAL A 93 -40.98 11.21 30.57
N ILE A 94 -41.71 10.23 30.07
CA ILE A 94 -41.24 8.86 29.86
C ILE A 94 -40.14 8.87 28.84
N GLY A 95 -40.31 9.54 27.69
CA GLY A 95 -39.29 9.67 26.65
C GLY A 95 -37.99 10.32 27.18
N SER A 96 -38.14 11.38 28.02
CA SER A 96 -36.96 12.03 28.62
C SER A 96 -36.21 11.12 29.59
N MET A 97 -36.91 10.32 30.41
CA MET A 97 -36.29 9.33 31.30
C MET A 97 -35.50 8.28 30.54
N PHE A 98 -36.08 7.71 29.45
CA PHE A 98 -35.37 6.73 28.62
C PHE A 98 -34.18 7.33 27.85
N SER A 99 -34.27 8.59 27.46
CA SER A 99 -33.13 9.32 26.87
C SER A 99 -31.95 9.45 27.84
N ILE A 100 -32.24 9.82 29.11
CA ILE A 100 -31.16 9.91 30.13
C ILE A 100 -30.59 8.53 30.41
N LEU A 101 -31.42 7.51 30.57
CA LEU A 101 -30.98 6.14 30.83
C LEU A 101 -30.11 5.61 29.68
N SER A 102 -30.50 5.84 28.42
CA SER A 102 -29.73 5.50 27.23
C SER A 102 -28.32 6.13 27.28
N LYS A 103 -28.23 7.42 27.57
CA LYS A 103 -26.93 8.12 27.68
C LYS A 103 -26.02 7.52 28.78
N ILE A 104 -26.60 7.20 29.94
CA ILE A 104 -25.88 6.58 31.06
C ILE A 104 -25.33 5.20 30.66
N ILE A 105 -26.14 4.40 29.98
CA ILE A 105 -25.75 3.05 29.52
C ILE A 105 -24.70 3.11 28.42
N LEU A 106 -24.73 4.11 27.53
CA LEU A 106 -23.78 4.28 26.44
C LEU A 106 -22.43 4.89 26.90
N LEU A 107 -22.37 5.54 28.06
CA LEU A 107 -21.13 6.17 28.55
C LEU A 107 -19.96 5.17 28.72
N PRO A 108 -20.14 3.98 29.36
CA PRO A 108 -19.08 2.96 29.40
C PRO A 108 -18.65 2.47 28.02
N CYS A 109 -19.59 2.44 27.03
CA CYS A 109 -19.25 2.05 25.66
C CYS A 109 -18.29 3.05 25.03
N SER A 110 -18.54 4.35 25.18
CA SER A 110 -17.64 5.40 24.69
C SER A 110 -16.23 5.28 25.30
N TRP A 111 -16.12 5.06 26.60
CA TRP A 111 -14.83 4.85 27.26
C TRP A 111 -14.12 3.58 26.78
N GLY A 112 -14.88 2.49 26.60
CA GLY A 112 -14.32 1.22 26.12
C GLY A 112 -13.80 1.32 24.69
N PHE A 113 -14.51 2.00 23.79
CA PHE A 113 -14.03 2.27 22.44
C PHE A 113 -12.83 3.23 22.45
N GLY A 114 -12.85 4.28 23.29
CA GLY A 114 -11.72 5.19 23.46
C GLY A 114 -10.46 4.46 23.94
N PHE A 115 -10.61 3.55 24.92
CA PHE A 115 -9.49 2.69 25.35
C PHE A 115 -8.99 1.78 24.24
N TYR A 116 -9.88 1.19 23.44
CA TYR A 116 -9.50 0.34 22.31
C TYR A 116 -8.70 1.12 21.26
N ILE A 117 -9.17 2.29 20.85
CA ILE A 117 -8.47 3.17 19.90
C ILE A 117 -7.09 3.54 20.47
N TRP A 118 -7.04 4.01 21.71
CA TRP A 118 -5.77 4.34 22.37
C TRP A 118 -4.79 3.16 22.39
N LEU A 119 -5.27 1.94 22.71
CA LEU A 119 -4.43 0.74 22.73
C LEU A 119 -3.89 0.42 21.33
N CYS A 120 -4.73 0.48 20.30
CA CYS A 120 -4.32 0.25 18.91
C CYS A 120 -3.26 1.27 18.45
N GLU A 121 -3.45 2.55 18.75
CA GLU A 121 -2.48 3.60 18.42
C GLU A 121 -1.13 3.40 19.10
N ARG A 122 -1.14 2.94 20.37
CA ARG A 122 0.10 2.64 21.11
C ARG A 122 0.81 1.42 20.55
N VAL A 123 0.06 0.38 20.23
CA VAL A 123 0.61 -0.85 19.66
C VAL A 123 1.13 -0.63 18.24
N ALA A 124 0.45 0.18 17.44
CA ALA A 124 0.89 0.52 16.08
C ALA A 124 2.26 1.22 16.03
N LYS A 125 2.66 1.88 17.12
CA LYS A 125 3.98 2.54 17.25
C LYS A 125 5.11 1.61 17.70
N LEU A 126 4.82 0.35 18.02
CA LEU A 126 5.83 -0.63 18.40
C LEU A 126 6.63 -1.09 17.18
N PRO A 127 7.92 -1.44 17.35
CA PRO A 127 8.71 -2.03 16.27
C PRO A 127 8.02 -3.27 15.70
N PHE A 128 8.03 -3.42 14.39
CA PHE A 128 7.40 -4.56 13.69
C PHE A 128 5.90 -4.74 13.96
N ALA A 129 5.19 -3.67 14.36
CA ALA A 129 3.75 -3.75 14.60
C ALA A 129 2.99 -4.24 13.36
N GLN A 130 3.45 -3.84 12.20
CA GLN A 130 2.91 -4.22 10.91
C GLN A 130 4.04 -4.71 10.00
N ILE A 131 3.88 -5.87 9.39
CA ILE A 131 4.82 -6.41 8.40
C ILE A 131 4.12 -6.43 7.05
N VAL A 132 4.63 -5.65 6.11
CA VAL A 132 4.14 -5.64 4.72
C VAL A 132 4.49 -6.96 4.07
N CYS A 133 3.48 -7.72 3.65
CA CYS A 133 3.64 -9.05 3.04
C CYS A 133 3.26 -9.08 1.54
N GLY A 134 2.67 -7.98 1.04
CA GLY A 134 2.14 -7.92 -0.30
C GLY A 134 0.89 -8.80 -0.51
N LYS A 135 0.26 -8.67 -1.66
CA LYS A 135 -0.93 -9.47 -2.01
C LYS A 135 -0.53 -10.94 -2.21
N PRO A 136 -1.03 -11.89 -1.40
CA PRO A 136 -0.74 -13.30 -1.59
C PRO A 136 -1.37 -13.80 -2.89
N GLN A 137 -0.68 -14.70 -3.60
CA GLN A 137 -1.23 -15.35 -4.79
C GLN A 137 -2.36 -16.31 -4.39
N GLY A 138 -3.40 -16.43 -5.22
CA GLY A 138 -4.60 -17.21 -4.88
C GLY A 138 -4.31 -18.68 -4.54
N TRP A 139 -3.36 -19.33 -5.25
CA TRP A 139 -2.97 -20.70 -4.96
C TRP A 139 -2.28 -20.85 -3.59
N ILE A 140 -1.52 -19.84 -3.15
CA ILE A 140 -0.90 -19.80 -1.81
C ILE A 140 -1.98 -19.82 -0.73
N VAL A 141 -3.05 -19.03 -0.93
CA VAL A 141 -4.20 -18.98 -0.01
C VAL A 141 -4.89 -20.35 0.06
N VAL A 142 -5.06 -21.02 -1.09
CA VAL A 142 -5.65 -22.37 -1.13
C VAL A 142 -4.77 -23.37 -0.37
N VAL A 143 -3.48 -23.40 -0.66
CA VAL A 143 -2.52 -24.32 0.04
C VAL A 143 -2.52 -24.03 1.53
N TYR A 144 -2.54 -22.76 1.94
CA TYR A 144 -2.62 -22.35 3.34
C TYR A 144 -3.83 -22.99 4.05
N TYR A 145 -5.02 -22.82 3.50
CA TYR A 145 -6.24 -23.37 4.12
C TYR A 145 -6.31 -24.90 4.11
N VAL A 146 -5.77 -25.54 3.07
CA VAL A 146 -5.66 -27.03 3.04
C VAL A 146 -4.75 -27.50 4.18
N LEU A 147 -3.58 -26.90 4.36
CA LEU A 147 -2.64 -27.25 5.43
C LEU A 147 -3.23 -26.98 6.81
N LEU A 148 -3.90 -25.85 6.99
CA LEU A 148 -4.60 -25.52 8.22
C LEU A 148 -5.70 -26.55 8.56
N ALA A 149 -6.51 -26.93 7.56
CA ALA A 149 -7.57 -27.93 7.73
C ALA A 149 -6.98 -29.31 8.12
N ILE A 150 -5.94 -29.77 7.44
CA ILE A 150 -5.23 -31.00 7.78
C ILE A 150 -4.74 -30.97 9.23
N GLY A 151 -4.12 -29.87 9.64
CA GLY A 151 -3.61 -29.68 10.99
C GLY A 151 -4.71 -29.75 12.05
N VAL A 152 -5.85 -29.09 11.84
CA VAL A 152 -7.00 -29.12 12.74
C VAL A 152 -7.57 -30.54 12.84
N ILE A 153 -7.73 -31.24 11.71
CA ILE A 153 -8.23 -32.62 11.67
C ILE A 153 -7.30 -33.55 12.45
N LEU A 154 -5.99 -33.40 12.30
CA LEU A 154 -5.00 -34.20 13.06
C LEU A 154 -5.10 -33.98 14.57
N ILE A 155 -5.27 -32.71 15.02
CA ILE A 155 -5.45 -32.38 16.44
C ILE A 155 -6.73 -33.01 16.97
N GLN A 156 -7.85 -32.89 16.24
CA GLN A 156 -9.14 -33.50 16.62
C GLN A 156 -9.07 -35.04 16.66
N LYS A 157 -8.33 -35.63 15.73
CA LYS A 157 -8.08 -37.09 15.78
C LYS A 157 -7.33 -37.50 17.06
N LEU A 158 -6.28 -36.77 17.42
CA LEU A 158 -5.55 -37.00 18.67
C LEU A 158 -6.45 -36.84 19.91
N GLU A 159 -7.35 -35.88 19.91
CA GLU A 159 -8.34 -35.65 20.97
C GLU A 159 -9.29 -36.84 21.13
N ARG A 160 -9.82 -37.37 20.02
CA ARG A 160 -10.70 -38.55 20.01
C ARG A 160 -9.97 -39.80 20.53
N GLU A 161 -8.74 -40.05 20.09
CA GLU A 161 -7.92 -41.17 20.53
C GLU A 161 -7.65 -41.11 22.05
N ALA A 162 -7.30 -39.92 22.57
CA ALA A 162 -7.07 -39.71 23.98
C ALA A 162 -8.34 -39.91 24.81
N SER A 163 -9.49 -39.42 24.31
CA SER A 163 -10.80 -39.62 24.97
C SER A 163 -11.23 -41.07 25.01
N THR A 164 -10.91 -41.85 23.97
CA THR A 164 -11.22 -43.31 23.92
C THR A 164 -10.39 -44.09 24.91
N LYS A 165 -9.10 -43.82 25.03
CA LYS A 165 -8.19 -44.52 25.94
C LYS A 165 -8.43 -44.21 27.42
N ARG A 166 -9.00 -43.07 27.76
CA ARG A 166 -9.34 -42.59 29.12
C ARG A 166 -8.21 -42.72 30.16
N THR A 167 -6.96 -42.76 29.74
CA THR A 167 -5.81 -42.83 30.62
C THR A 167 -5.14 -41.46 30.80
N GLN A 168 -4.53 -41.25 31.97
CA GLN A 168 -3.84 -39.99 32.25
C GLN A 168 -2.63 -39.77 31.29
N ASP A 169 -1.98 -40.83 30.90
CA ASP A 169 -0.86 -40.77 29.95
C ASP A 169 -1.32 -40.42 28.54
N ALA A 170 -2.46 -40.97 28.08
CA ALA A 170 -3.05 -40.59 26.80
C ALA A 170 -3.42 -39.10 26.75
N SER A 171 -3.97 -38.57 27.84
CA SER A 171 -4.28 -37.14 27.94
C SER A 171 -3.02 -36.26 27.93
N ARG A 172 -1.96 -36.67 28.62
CA ARG A 172 -0.69 -35.94 28.59
C ARG A 172 -0.03 -35.99 27.21
N GLU A 173 -0.09 -37.14 26.54
CA GLU A 173 0.44 -37.31 25.18
C GLU A 173 -0.33 -36.45 24.17
N TYR A 174 -1.69 -36.41 24.24
CA TYR A 174 -2.53 -35.53 23.44
C TYR A 174 -2.10 -34.06 23.57
N VAL A 175 -2.04 -33.55 24.81
CA VAL A 175 -1.65 -32.17 25.08
C VAL A 175 -0.27 -31.85 24.48
N ARG A 176 0.71 -32.73 24.67
CA ARG A 176 2.07 -32.55 24.15
C ARG A 176 2.12 -32.54 22.62
N LYS A 177 1.45 -33.48 21.95
CA LYS A 177 1.42 -33.59 20.49
C LYS A 177 0.64 -32.46 19.86
N SER A 178 -0.52 -32.13 20.42
CA SER A 178 -1.36 -31.02 19.92
C SER A 178 -0.64 -29.68 20.00
N ARG A 179 0.05 -29.37 21.12
CA ARG A 179 0.85 -28.14 21.24
C ARG A 179 1.96 -28.06 20.19
N ARG A 180 2.68 -29.18 19.94
CA ARG A 180 3.72 -29.20 18.88
C ARG A 180 3.13 -28.97 17.51
N LEU A 181 1.97 -29.56 17.19
CA LEU A 181 1.26 -29.34 15.93
C LEU A 181 0.79 -27.89 15.79
N ILE A 182 0.20 -27.31 16.84
CA ILE A 182 -0.24 -25.90 16.82
C ILE A 182 0.93 -24.97 16.49
N TYR A 183 2.04 -25.09 17.21
CA TYR A 183 3.22 -24.24 16.95
C TYR A 183 3.80 -24.47 15.55
N GLY A 184 3.90 -25.73 15.11
CA GLY A 184 4.40 -26.09 13.78
C GLY A 184 3.52 -25.51 12.67
N ILE A 185 2.20 -25.66 12.78
CA ILE A 185 1.25 -25.14 11.80
C ILE A 185 1.30 -23.60 11.80
N SER A 186 1.31 -22.97 12.99
CA SER A 186 1.36 -21.51 13.10
C SER A 186 2.61 -20.94 12.42
N LEU A 187 3.77 -21.54 12.68
CA LEU A 187 5.03 -21.15 12.07
C LEU A 187 5.01 -21.37 10.55
N MET A 188 4.54 -22.53 10.09
CA MET A 188 4.44 -22.84 8.66
C MET A 188 3.51 -21.87 7.94
N CYS A 189 2.33 -21.58 8.50
CA CYS A 189 1.38 -20.63 7.96
C CYS A 189 1.98 -19.22 7.85
N LEU A 190 2.72 -18.80 8.86
CA LEU A 190 3.41 -17.51 8.85
C LEU A 190 4.51 -17.47 7.76
N CYS A 191 5.34 -18.51 7.67
CA CYS A 191 6.39 -18.60 6.64
C CYS A 191 5.81 -18.58 5.22
N ILE A 192 4.67 -19.22 4.96
CA ILE A 192 4.02 -19.24 3.64
C ILE A 192 3.58 -17.83 3.23
N ILE A 193 3.01 -17.05 4.15
CA ILE A 193 2.55 -15.68 3.86
C ILE A 193 3.72 -14.70 3.76
N LEU A 194 4.75 -14.86 4.59
CA LEU A 194 5.95 -14.01 4.62
C LEU A 194 7.01 -14.40 3.57
N CYS A 195 6.75 -15.40 2.73
CA CYS A 195 7.70 -15.80 1.70
C CYS A 195 8.06 -14.58 0.83
N PRO A 196 9.35 -14.22 0.73
CA PRO A 196 9.77 -13.07 -0.06
C PRO A 196 9.30 -13.18 -1.51
N LYS A 197 8.77 -12.10 -2.04
CA LYS A 197 8.38 -12.00 -3.45
C LYS A 197 9.50 -11.33 -4.22
N SER A 198 9.82 -11.84 -5.40
CA SER A 198 10.70 -11.13 -6.32
C SER A 198 10.04 -9.81 -6.71
N LYS A 199 10.83 -8.76 -6.78
CA LYS A 199 10.42 -7.45 -7.31
C LYS A 199 10.98 -7.35 -8.74
N PRO A 200 10.27 -7.84 -9.77
CA PRO A 200 10.71 -7.74 -11.15
C PRO A 200 10.70 -6.28 -11.59
N PHE A 201 11.36 -5.99 -12.72
CA PHE A 201 11.22 -4.69 -13.36
C PHE A 201 9.75 -4.37 -13.63
N GLU A 202 9.31 -3.20 -13.16
CA GLU A 202 7.96 -2.70 -13.35
C GLU A 202 7.96 -1.16 -13.32
N ILE A 203 7.23 -0.54 -14.25
CA ILE A 203 6.81 0.87 -14.18
C ILE A 203 5.29 0.85 -14.12
N THR A 204 4.69 1.50 -13.13
CA THR A 204 3.23 1.60 -13.02
C THR A 204 2.81 3.05 -12.83
N PHE A 205 2.01 3.54 -13.74
CA PHE A 205 1.27 4.79 -13.62
C PHE A 205 -0.04 4.47 -12.89
N LEU A 206 -0.20 5.00 -11.69
CA LEU A 206 -1.40 4.78 -10.88
C LEU A 206 -2.55 5.64 -11.41
N ASP A 207 -3.76 5.13 -11.35
CA ASP A 207 -4.96 5.93 -11.55
C ASP A 207 -5.28 6.66 -10.24
N VAL A 208 -4.79 7.88 -10.15
CA VAL A 208 -5.01 8.80 -9.03
C VAL A 208 -6.04 9.89 -9.35
N GLY A 209 -6.78 9.71 -10.45
CA GLY A 209 -7.65 10.74 -11.00
C GLY A 209 -6.83 11.85 -11.68
N GLN A 210 -7.11 13.13 -11.34
CA GLN A 210 -6.35 14.26 -11.88
C GLN A 210 -5.09 14.48 -11.06
N GLY A 211 -3.95 14.03 -11.59
CA GLY A 211 -2.64 14.08 -10.96
C GLY A 211 -1.69 13.01 -11.45
N ASP A 212 -0.51 12.94 -10.87
CA ASP A 212 0.55 11.99 -11.21
C ASP A 212 0.97 11.15 -10.02
N ALA A 213 1.15 9.86 -10.25
CA ALA A 213 1.74 8.92 -9.30
C ALA A 213 2.37 7.75 -10.06
N ILE A 214 3.68 7.66 -10.08
CA ILE A 214 4.40 6.68 -10.89
C ILE A 214 5.34 5.87 -10.00
N TYR A 215 5.09 4.58 -9.90
CA TYR A 215 5.93 3.62 -9.20
C TYR A 215 6.89 2.94 -10.17
N ILE A 216 8.17 2.80 -9.78
CA ILE A 216 9.20 2.13 -10.58
C ILE A 216 10.01 1.19 -9.67
N THR A 217 10.20 -0.05 -10.12
CA THR A 217 11.18 -0.97 -9.54
C THR A 217 12.03 -1.56 -10.65
N THR A 218 13.34 -1.65 -10.39
CA THR A 218 14.34 -1.98 -11.42
C THR A 218 14.80 -3.43 -11.38
N GLY A 219 14.25 -4.25 -10.49
CA GLY A 219 14.57 -5.68 -10.39
C GLY A 219 15.82 -5.99 -9.57
N ASP A 220 16.67 -5.01 -9.28
CA ASP A 220 17.78 -5.08 -8.32
C ASP A 220 17.33 -4.87 -6.86
N GLY A 221 16.06 -4.57 -6.66
CA GLY A 221 15.43 -4.29 -5.39
C GLY A 221 15.22 -2.81 -5.11
N THR A 222 15.84 -1.91 -5.87
CA THR A 222 15.67 -0.45 -5.71
C THR A 222 14.29 -0.02 -6.18
N THR A 223 13.68 0.86 -5.41
CA THR A 223 12.31 1.35 -5.61
C THR A 223 12.30 2.87 -5.74
N TYR A 224 11.58 3.34 -6.74
CA TYR A 224 11.42 4.76 -7.01
C TYR A 224 9.94 5.11 -7.10
N PHE A 225 9.62 6.34 -6.73
CA PHE A 225 8.29 6.91 -6.93
C PHE A 225 8.43 8.32 -7.50
N ILE A 226 7.57 8.71 -8.42
CA ILE A 226 7.55 10.05 -8.99
C ILE A 226 6.18 10.64 -8.72
N ASP A 227 6.14 11.80 -8.05
CA ASP A 227 4.94 12.51 -7.62
C ASP A 227 4.05 11.66 -6.69
N GLY A 228 2.76 11.89 -6.63
CA GLY A 228 1.85 11.12 -5.79
C GLY A 228 0.67 11.94 -5.29
N GLY A 229 0.21 12.87 -6.09
CA GLY A 229 -0.90 13.76 -5.74
C GLY A 229 -2.15 13.54 -6.57
N SER A 230 -3.21 14.23 -6.16
CA SER A 230 -4.47 14.34 -6.90
C SER A 230 -5.24 15.59 -6.50
N THR A 231 -5.94 16.19 -7.46
CA THR A 231 -6.92 17.26 -7.21
C THR A 231 -8.36 16.77 -7.31
N SER A 232 -8.59 15.55 -7.77
CA SER A 232 -9.95 14.97 -7.91
C SER A 232 -10.28 13.90 -6.87
N GLU A 233 -9.25 13.28 -6.26
CA GLU A 233 -9.42 12.23 -5.26
C GLU A 233 -8.96 12.70 -3.89
N GLU A 234 -9.84 12.60 -2.88
CA GLU A 234 -9.48 12.88 -1.49
C GLU A 234 -8.64 11.74 -0.90
N SER A 235 -7.63 12.09 -0.12
CA SER A 235 -6.78 11.13 0.60
C SER A 235 -6.13 10.08 -0.30
N VAL A 236 -5.63 10.52 -1.46
CA VAL A 236 -5.02 9.67 -2.50
C VAL A 236 -3.82 8.88 -1.97
N GLY A 237 -3.03 9.46 -1.07
CA GLY A 237 -1.89 8.80 -0.44
C GLY A 237 -2.33 7.62 0.44
N GLU A 238 -3.35 7.83 1.27
CA GLU A 238 -3.86 6.83 2.22
C GLU A 238 -4.64 5.70 1.52
N TYR A 239 -5.47 6.03 0.52
CA TYR A 239 -6.39 5.05 -0.07
C TYR A 239 -6.00 4.54 -1.46
N CYS A 240 -5.06 5.18 -2.16
CA CYS A 240 -4.56 4.71 -3.46
C CYS A 240 -3.09 4.32 -3.39
N VAL A 241 -2.18 5.24 -3.05
CA VAL A 241 -0.72 5.03 -3.11
C VAL A 241 -0.26 3.98 -2.10
N LEU A 242 -0.59 4.12 -0.81
CA LEU A 242 -0.17 3.18 0.23
C LEU A 242 -0.71 1.75 0.02
N PRO A 243 -2.00 1.53 -0.28
CA PRO A 243 -2.51 0.20 -0.59
C PRO A 243 -1.82 -0.43 -1.81
N PHE A 244 -1.51 0.37 -2.84
CA PHE A 244 -0.76 -0.11 -3.99
C PHE A 244 0.63 -0.57 -3.59
N LEU A 245 1.43 0.26 -2.91
CA LEU A 245 2.79 -0.08 -2.46
C LEU A 245 2.79 -1.33 -1.56
N LYS A 246 1.90 -1.36 -0.57
CA LYS A 246 1.71 -2.53 0.30
C LYS A 246 1.31 -3.78 -0.48
N SER A 247 0.46 -3.65 -1.51
CA SER A 247 0.06 -4.79 -2.36
C SER A 247 1.23 -5.42 -3.13
N LYS A 248 2.21 -4.59 -3.51
CA LYS A 248 3.47 -5.01 -4.14
C LYS A 248 4.47 -5.61 -3.14
N GLY A 249 4.20 -5.54 -1.84
CA GLY A 249 5.12 -5.96 -0.78
C GLY A 249 6.27 -4.97 -0.59
N VAL A 250 6.04 -3.71 -0.94
CA VAL A 250 7.00 -2.61 -0.76
C VAL A 250 6.72 -1.95 0.56
N SER A 251 7.69 -2.01 1.48
CA SER A 251 7.58 -1.44 2.83
C SER A 251 8.23 -0.06 2.95
N HIS A 252 9.07 0.31 1.97
CA HIS A 252 9.71 1.62 1.87
C HIS A 252 9.98 1.96 0.41
N ILE A 253 10.13 3.25 0.09
CA ILE A 253 10.60 3.75 -1.19
C ILE A 253 11.99 4.34 -0.99
N ASP A 254 12.97 3.91 -1.81
CA ASP A 254 14.36 4.40 -1.70
C ASP A 254 14.46 5.86 -2.13
N TYR A 255 13.87 6.22 -3.28
CA TYR A 255 13.88 7.58 -3.83
C TYR A 255 12.47 8.00 -4.27
N TRP A 256 11.99 9.11 -3.73
CA TRP A 256 10.73 9.70 -4.12
C TRP A 256 10.98 11.05 -4.80
N PHE A 257 10.79 11.10 -6.12
CA PHE A 257 10.96 12.30 -6.91
C PHE A 257 9.71 13.17 -6.87
N VAL A 258 9.90 14.47 -6.78
CA VAL A 258 8.85 15.48 -6.88
C VAL A 258 9.16 16.36 -8.09
N SER A 259 8.28 16.33 -9.08
CA SER A 259 8.43 17.17 -10.28
C SER A 259 8.29 18.65 -9.94
N HIS A 260 7.22 19.02 -9.25
CA HIS A 260 6.94 20.36 -8.74
C HIS A 260 5.89 20.28 -7.61
N ALA A 261 5.62 21.42 -6.94
CA ALA A 261 4.84 21.41 -5.70
C ALA A 261 3.34 21.74 -5.87
N ASP A 262 2.71 21.30 -6.96
CA ASP A 262 1.26 21.38 -7.08
C ASP A 262 0.55 20.21 -6.39
N ASN A 263 -0.67 20.44 -5.92
CA ASN A 263 -1.42 19.47 -5.14
C ASN A 263 -1.65 18.14 -5.88
N ASP A 264 -1.82 18.17 -7.19
CA ASP A 264 -1.94 16.97 -8.03
C ASP A 264 -0.63 16.19 -8.19
N HIS A 265 0.47 16.68 -7.64
CA HIS A 265 1.76 16.00 -7.60
C HIS A 265 2.21 15.64 -6.17
N ILE A 266 1.83 16.44 -5.15
CA ILE A 266 2.38 16.24 -3.79
C ILE A 266 1.36 15.90 -2.70
N SER A 267 0.04 16.06 -2.91
CA SER A 267 -0.95 15.92 -1.83
C SER A 267 -0.87 14.57 -1.11
N GLY A 268 -0.67 13.47 -1.83
CA GLY A 268 -0.55 12.15 -1.26
C GLY A 268 0.76 11.92 -0.48
N ILE A 269 1.83 12.68 -0.76
CA ILE A 269 3.10 12.55 -0.04
C ILE A 269 2.91 12.89 1.44
N PHE A 270 2.17 13.95 1.74
CA PHE A 270 1.84 14.34 3.12
C PHE A 270 1.10 13.25 3.87
N GLU A 271 0.17 12.57 3.19
CA GLU A 271 -0.63 11.50 3.75
C GLU A 271 0.21 10.25 4.01
N VAL A 272 1.08 9.89 3.05
CA VAL A 272 2.02 8.78 3.15
C VAL A 272 2.95 8.97 4.34
N LEU A 273 3.53 10.17 4.50
CA LEU A 273 4.38 10.53 5.64
C LEU A 273 3.61 10.48 6.95
N LYS A 274 2.38 11.03 7.00
CA LYS A 274 1.51 11.01 8.17
C LYS A 274 1.15 9.59 8.61
N CYS A 275 0.99 8.67 7.67
CA CYS A 275 0.77 7.26 7.95
C CYS A 275 2.03 6.54 8.44
N GLY A 276 3.18 7.21 8.53
CA GLY A 276 4.44 6.65 9.00
C GLY A 276 5.08 5.67 8.02
N TYR A 277 4.78 5.79 6.71
CA TYR A 277 5.44 4.99 5.70
C TYR A 277 6.86 5.52 5.46
N GLU A 278 7.80 4.60 5.29
CA GLU A 278 9.22 4.93 5.21
C GLU A 278 9.61 5.39 3.80
N ILE A 279 10.19 6.59 3.70
CA ILE A 279 10.77 7.16 2.49
C ILE A 279 12.26 7.40 2.78
N GLY A 280 13.13 6.80 1.97
CA GLY A 280 14.58 6.94 2.11
C GLY A 280 15.03 8.36 1.82
N CYS A 281 14.76 8.84 0.60
CA CYS A 281 15.09 10.20 0.17
C CYS A 281 13.94 10.81 -0.62
N LEU A 282 13.63 12.08 -0.35
CA LEU A 282 12.81 12.92 -1.22
C LEU A 282 13.74 13.66 -2.17
N VAL A 283 13.48 13.57 -3.47
CA VAL A 283 14.32 14.19 -4.51
C VAL A 283 13.51 15.28 -5.20
N MET A 284 14.04 16.50 -5.25
CA MET A 284 13.35 17.63 -5.86
C MET A 284 14.31 18.55 -6.61
N SER A 285 13.76 19.45 -7.41
CA SER A 285 14.56 20.46 -8.13
C SER A 285 15.25 21.41 -7.15
N LYS A 286 16.52 21.68 -7.38
CA LYS A 286 17.30 22.70 -6.66
C LYS A 286 16.76 24.12 -6.90
N TYR A 287 16.11 24.32 -8.02
CA TYR A 287 15.60 25.61 -8.45
C TYR A 287 14.07 25.72 -8.39
N ALA A 288 13.41 24.78 -7.72
CA ALA A 288 11.98 24.86 -7.51
C ALA A 288 11.59 26.16 -6.79
N PRO A 289 10.59 26.90 -7.26
CA PRO A 289 10.10 28.09 -6.59
C PRO A 289 9.67 27.79 -5.15
N ALA A 290 10.09 28.65 -4.20
CA ALA A 290 9.77 28.50 -2.79
C ALA A 290 8.36 29.04 -2.47
N ASP A 291 7.34 28.43 -3.06
CA ASP A 291 5.95 28.73 -2.76
C ASP A 291 5.49 28.07 -1.44
N GLU A 292 4.25 28.34 -1.03
CA GLU A 292 3.68 27.81 0.22
C GLU A 292 3.69 26.29 0.25
N ASN A 293 3.34 25.62 -0.85
CA ASN A 293 3.30 24.17 -0.96
C ASN A 293 4.69 23.56 -0.85
N MET A 294 5.69 24.13 -1.52
CA MET A 294 7.08 23.66 -1.43
C MET A 294 7.63 23.82 -0.02
N LEU A 295 7.40 24.95 0.63
CA LEU A 295 7.84 25.19 2.02
C LEU A 295 7.15 24.22 2.99
N GLN A 296 5.86 23.96 2.79
CA GLN A 296 5.12 22.98 3.58
C GLN A 296 5.67 21.57 3.36
N LEU A 297 6.01 21.19 2.12
CA LEU A 297 6.58 19.88 1.81
C LEU A 297 7.93 19.70 2.50
N ILE A 298 8.83 20.68 2.41
CA ILE A 298 10.15 20.64 3.05
C ILE A 298 10.00 20.53 4.57
N SER A 299 9.18 21.38 5.19
CA SER A 299 8.97 21.34 6.63
C SER A 299 8.36 20.02 7.11
N THR A 300 7.47 19.43 6.31
CA THR A 300 6.88 18.12 6.63
C THR A 300 7.92 17.01 6.52
N THR A 301 8.73 16.99 5.47
CA THR A 301 9.81 15.99 5.32
C THR A 301 10.83 16.07 6.45
N GLU A 302 11.21 17.27 6.89
CA GLU A 302 12.06 17.48 8.06
C GLU A 302 11.43 16.94 9.33
N LEU A 303 10.12 17.20 9.55
CA LEU A 303 9.38 16.70 10.73
C LEU A 303 9.40 15.16 10.82
N TYR A 304 9.31 14.48 9.69
CA TYR A 304 9.36 13.00 9.62
C TYR A 304 10.77 12.43 9.45
N GLY A 305 11.80 13.28 9.42
CA GLY A 305 13.20 12.88 9.34
C GLY A 305 13.61 12.29 7.99
N VAL A 306 12.90 12.64 6.90
CA VAL A 306 13.22 12.19 5.55
C VAL A 306 14.32 13.07 4.96
N GLN A 307 15.36 12.44 4.39
CA GLN A 307 16.44 13.16 3.72
C GLN A 307 15.93 13.80 2.43
N VAL A 308 16.28 15.07 2.19
CA VAL A 308 16.00 15.77 0.93
C VAL A 308 17.27 15.84 0.08
N ILE A 309 17.18 15.44 -1.18
CA ILE A 309 18.21 15.56 -2.19
C ILE A 309 17.73 16.57 -3.23
N TYR A 310 18.59 17.53 -3.56
CA TYR A 310 18.32 18.51 -4.61
C TYR A 310 19.10 18.16 -5.86
N MET A 311 18.42 18.16 -7.02
CA MET A 311 19.03 17.93 -8.33
C MET A 311 18.94 19.17 -9.22
N ASP A 312 19.97 19.38 -10.03
CA ASP A 312 19.95 20.29 -11.19
C ASP A 312 20.35 19.55 -12.47
N ALA A 313 20.25 20.23 -13.61
CA ALA A 313 20.48 19.58 -14.91
C ALA A 313 21.90 19.00 -15.01
N GLY A 314 21.97 17.73 -15.35
CA GLY A 314 23.18 16.92 -15.42
C GLY A 314 23.40 16.00 -14.22
N ASP A 315 22.75 16.24 -13.08
CA ASP A 315 22.82 15.35 -11.92
C ASP A 315 22.19 13.99 -12.19
N LYS A 316 22.74 12.96 -11.53
CA LYS A 316 22.28 11.58 -11.70
C LYS A 316 22.10 10.84 -10.39
N ILE A 317 21.04 10.07 -10.31
CA ILE A 317 20.84 9.03 -9.31
C ILE A 317 20.95 7.69 -10.02
N MET A 318 21.83 6.80 -9.54
CA MET A 318 22.16 5.55 -10.21
C MET A 318 21.98 4.37 -9.26
N SER A 319 21.44 3.27 -9.79
CA SER A 319 21.52 1.93 -9.20
C SER A 319 22.41 1.02 -10.06
N ASP A 320 22.49 -0.27 -9.72
CA ASP A 320 23.29 -1.24 -10.46
C ASP A 320 22.82 -1.44 -11.92
N VAL A 321 21.52 -1.22 -12.18
CA VAL A 321 20.88 -1.53 -13.47
C VAL A 321 20.19 -0.34 -14.12
N ALA A 322 19.98 0.76 -13.38
CA ALA A 322 19.22 1.92 -13.85
C ALA A 322 19.83 3.25 -13.44
N SER A 323 19.46 4.30 -14.16
CA SER A 323 19.82 5.68 -13.83
C SER A 323 18.70 6.65 -14.11
N PHE A 324 18.56 7.65 -13.23
CA PHE A 324 17.79 8.85 -13.44
C PHE A 324 18.73 10.02 -13.67
N THR A 325 18.59 10.71 -14.79
CA THR A 325 19.34 11.93 -15.11
C THR A 325 18.38 13.11 -15.10
N CYS A 326 18.71 14.16 -14.36
CA CYS A 326 17.97 15.42 -14.41
C CYS A 326 18.32 16.14 -15.73
N LEU A 327 17.32 16.45 -16.53
CA LEU A 327 17.47 17.22 -17.78
C LEU A 327 17.15 18.70 -17.59
N HIS A 328 16.35 19.05 -16.60
CA HIS A 328 15.86 20.40 -16.29
C HIS A 328 15.43 20.44 -14.81
N PRO A 329 15.54 21.64 -14.14
CA PRO A 329 16.01 22.95 -14.61
C PRO A 329 17.52 23.17 -14.51
N TRP A 330 18.03 24.16 -15.25
CA TRP A 330 19.46 24.55 -15.26
C TRP A 330 19.81 25.65 -14.27
N ASP A 331 18.83 26.53 -13.98
CA ASP A 331 19.02 27.69 -13.10
C ASP A 331 17.66 28.16 -12.52
N ALA A 332 17.69 29.20 -11.70
CA ALA A 332 16.52 29.78 -11.05
C ALA A 332 15.76 30.81 -11.93
N SER A 333 15.94 30.81 -13.24
CA SER A 333 15.26 31.77 -14.13
C SER A 333 13.76 31.54 -14.24
N MET A 334 13.32 30.27 -14.03
CA MET A 334 11.91 29.91 -14.07
C MET A 334 11.21 30.33 -12.78
N GLN A 335 10.23 31.22 -12.89
CA GLN A 335 9.42 31.66 -11.75
C GLN A 335 8.12 30.87 -11.63
N ASP A 336 7.64 30.31 -12.73
CA ASP A 336 6.48 29.43 -12.76
C ASP A 336 6.91 28.04 -12.32
N LYS A 337 6.13 27.42 -11.42
CA LYS A 337 6.45 26.13 -10.84
C LYS A 337 6.34 24.97 -11.82
N ASN A 338 5.40 25.06 -12.78
CA ASN A 338 5.26 24.05 -13.83
C ASN A 338 6.49 24.10 -14.74
N GLU A 339 6.89 25.31 -15.16
CA GLU A 339 8.10 25.49 -15.98
C GLU A 339 9.38 25.07 -15.24
N ALA A 340 9.42 25.16 -13.90
CA ALA A 340 10.53 24.72 -13.09
C ALA A 340 10.46 23.20 -12.70
N SER A 341 9.56 22.44 -13.34
CA SER A 341 9.42 21.00 -13.08
C SER A 341 10.73 20.23 -13.27
N LEU A 342 10.98 19.28 -12.39
CA LEU A 342 12.09 18.34 -12.51
C LEU A 342 11.82 17.37 -13.67
N VAL A 343 12.51 17.58 -14.79
CA VAL A 343 12.42 16.69 -15.96
C VAL A 343 13.46 15.60 -15.83
N LEU A 344 12.99 14.34 -15.82
CA LEU A 344 13.82 13.17 -15.57
C LEU A 344 13.91 12.27 -16.81
N LYS A 345 15.14 11.94 -17.23
CA LYS A 345 15.42 10.85 -18.14
C LYS A 345 15.76 9.61 -17.33
N PHE A 346 15.00 8.55 -17.52
CA PHE A 346 15.22 7.24 -16.92
C PHE A 346 15.79 6.28 -17.95
N GLU A 347 16.82 5.55 -17.59
CA GLU A 347 17.44 4.51 -18.41
C GLU A 347 17.63 3.25 -17.58
N VAL A 348 17.19 2.10 -18.10
CA VAL A 348 17.36 0.81 -17.45
C VAL A 348 17.82 -0.26 -18.43
N ASN A 349 18.83 -1.03 -18.05
CA ASN A 349 19.33 -2.16 -18.84
C ASN A 349 18.50 -3.41 -18.52
N LEU A 350 17.61 -3.79 -19.42
CA LEU A 350 16.67 -4.90 -19.25
C LEU A 350 17.36 -6.28 -19.34
N GLU A 351 18.48 -6.40 -20.03
CA GLU A 351 19.26 -7.66 -20.07
C GLU A 351 19.82 -8.02 -18.69
N ARG A 352 20.12 -7.01 -17.87
CA ARG A 352 20.52 -7.20 -16.48
C ARG A 352 19.35 -7.54 -15.56
N CYS A 353 18.14 -7.15 -15.95
CA CYS A 353 16.91 -7.43 -15.19
C CYS A 353 16.34 -8.81 -15.51
N ASN A 354 16.40 -9.24 -16.80
CA ASN A 354 15.96 -10.58 -17.27
C ASN A 354 16.42 -10.82 -18.70
N ARG A 355 16.65 -12.10 -19.09
CA ARG A 355 17.21 -12.48 -20.41
C ARG A 355 16.27 -12.37 -21.60
N ASP A 356 14.94 -12.35 -21.40
CA ASP A 356 13.95 -12.27 -22.47
C ASP A 356 13.18 -10.95 -22.41
N CYS A 357 13.51 -10.00 -23.30
CA CYS A 357 12.95 -8.65 -23.33
C CYS A 357 11.56 -8.58 -23.98
N VAL A 358 10.61 -9.36 -23.51
CA VAL A 358 9.20 -9.18 -23.88
C VAL A 358 8.51 -8.36 -22.78
N ILE A 359 7.99 -7.21 -23.16
CA ILE A 359 7.32 -6.27 -22.25
C ILE A 359 5.81 -6.41 -22.39
N SER A 360 5.10 -6.33 -21.28
CA SER A 360 3.65 -6.14 -21.27
C SER A 360 3.33 -4.71 -20.90
N VAL A 361 2.49 -4.03 -21.65
CA VAL A 361 1.94 -2.72 -21.36
C VAL A 361 0.44 -2.86 -21.23
N ALA A 362 -0.12 -2.54 -20.06
CA ALA A 362 -1.55 -2.70 -19.75
C ALA A 362 -2.11 -4.10 -20.12
N GLY A 363 -1.29 -5.16 -20.01
CA GLY A 363 -1.65 -6.54 -20.37
C GLY A 363 -1.40 -6.93 -21.81
N GLU A 364 -1.11 -6.01 -22.72
CA GLU A 364 -0.76 -6.28 -24.11
C GLU A 364 0.74 -6.57 -24.25
N LYS A 365 1.09 -7.53 -25.10
CA LYS A 365 2.49 -7.86 -25.38
C LYS A 365 3.07 -6.89 -26.41
N VAL A 366 4.16 -6.23 -26.03
CA VAL A 366 4.93 -5.35 -26.90
C VAL A 366 6.36 -5.88 -26.97
N SER A 367 6.87 -6.09 -28.19
CA SER A 367 8.27 -6.49 -28.38
C SER A 367 9.16 -5.24 -28.37
N MET A 368 10.15 -5.22 -27.49
CA MET A 368 11.15 -4.17 -27.47
C MET A 368 12.39 -4.62 -28.27
N ARG A 369 12.90 -3.73 -29.12
CA ARG A 369 14.05 -4.03 -30.00
C ARG A 369 15.39 -3.74 -29.33
N GLU A 370 15.39 -2.89 -28.31
CA GLU A 370 16.58 -2.46 -27.59
C GLU A 370 16.67 -3.14 -26.23
N SER A 371 17.89 -3.38 -25.77
CA SER A 371 18.16 -3.90 -24.42
C SER A 371 18.07 -2.84 -23.32
N VAL A 372 18.10 -1.55 -23.70
CA VAL A 372 17.98 -0.43 -22.77
C VAL A 372 16.65 0.27 -22.99
N LEU A 373 15.79 0.26 -21.96
CA LEU A 373 14.57 1.06 -21.97
C LEU A 373 14.92 2.49 -21.52
N ARG A 374 14.55 3.46 -22.35
CA ARG A 374 14.63 4.89 -22.06
C ARG A 374 13.25 5.47 -21.89
N ALA A 375 13.07 6.27 -20.84
CA ALA A 375 11.83 6.98 -20.58
C ALA A 375 12.10 8.44 -20.23
N ILE A 376 11.15 9.31 -20.52
CA ILE A 376 11.13 10.69 -20.03
C ILE A 376 9.87 10.93 -19.22
N PHE A 377 10.07 11.51 -18.03
CA PHE A 377 9.04 12.03 -17.14
C PHE A 377 9.23 13.54 -17.07
N ALA A 378 8.34 14.27 -17.71
CA ALA A 378 8.53 15.70 -17.96
C ALA A 378 7.81 16.62 -16.96
N GLY A 379 7.08 16.06 -15.99
CA GLY A 379 6.23 16.85 -15.10
C GLY A 379 5.21 17.66 -15.91
N ASP A 380 5.05 18.92 -15.57
CA ASP A 380 4.02 19.78 -16.16
C ASP A 380 4.59 20.94 -16.98
N ILE A 381 5.81 20.75 -17.56
CA ILE A 381 6.43 21.75 -18.44
C ILE A 381 5.54 22.08 -19.64
N SER A 382 5.59 23.34 -20.07
CA SER A 382 4.95 23.80 -21.29
C SER A 382 5.86 23.67 -22.51
N SER A 383 5.32 24.01 -23.69
CA SER A 383 6.07 24.04 -24.94
C SER A 383 7.26 25.02 -24.93
N GLU A 384 7.27 26.04 -24.06
CA GLU A 384 8.41 26.95 -23.90
C GLU A 384 9.62 26.20 -23.29
N THR A 385 9.42 25.45 -22.21
CA THR A 385 10.49 24.63 -21.60
C THR A 385 10.85 23.44 -22.50
N GLU A 386 9.89 22.84 -23.21
CA GLU A 386 10.17 21.81 -24.22
C GLU A 386 11.14 22.33 -25.31
N GLN A 387 10.93 23.56 -25.78
CA GLN A 387 11.83 24.21 -26.74
C GLN A 387 13.23 24.38 -26.18
N LEU A 388 13.36 24.78 -24.89
CA LEU A 388 14.67 24.90 -24.24
C LEU A 388 15.41 23.56 -24.15
N LEU A 389 14.69 22.45 -23.85
CA LEU A 389 15.27 21.10 -23.86
C LEU A 389 15.85 20.75 -25.23
N LEU A 390 15.15 21.09 -26.31
CA LEU A 390 15.60 20.87 -27.69
C LEU A 390 16.83 21.72 -28.03
N GLU A 391 16.82 23.02 -27.69
CA GLU A 391 17.94 23.94 -27.91
C GLU A 391 19.21 23.53 -27.17
N LYS A 392 19.05 22.97 -25.95
CA LYS A 392 20.17 22.40 -25.16
C LYS A 392 20.68 21.07 -25.71
N GLY A 393 19.95 20.42 -26.61
CA GLY A 393 20.33 19.15 -27.20
C GLY A 393 20.41 17.99 -26.20
N VAL A 394 19.58 18.04 -25.14
CA VAL A 394 19.58 17.03 -24.07
C VAL A 394 18.51 15.93 -24.27
N VAL A 395 17.72 16.04 -25.34
CA VAL A 395 16.63 15.15 -25.69
C VAL A 395 17.10 14.14 -26.72
N ASP A 396 16.88 12.83 -26.42
CA ASP A 396 17.17 11.71 -27.31
C ASP A 396 15.89 10.87 -27.53
N ASN A 397 15.94 9.92 -28.48
CA ASN A 397 14.87 8.97 -28.69
C ASN A 397 14.60 8.15 -27.42
N VAL A 398 13.32 7.99 -27.09
CA VAL A 398 12.87 7.21 -25.92
C VAL A 398 11.86 6.16 -26.33
N TRP A 399 11.76 5.12 -25.54
CA TRP A 399 10.74 4.10 -25.70
C TRP A 399 9.42 4.50 -25.02
N LEU A 400 9.50 5.18 -23.85
CA LEU A 400 8.36 5.57 -23.03
C LEU A 400 8.38 7.09 -22.78
N TYR A 401 7.26 7.72 -22.99
CA TYR A 401 7.04 9.13 -22.67
C TYR A 401 5.82 9.30 -21.77
N LYS A 402 6.00 9.89 -20.57
CA LYS A 402 4.88 10.41 -19.79
C LYS A 402 4.51 11.78 -20.37
N ALA A 403 3.32 11.90 -20.95
CA ALA A 403 2.86 13.13 -21.55
C ALA A 403 2.88 14.30 -20.56
N SER A 404 3.49 15.42 -20.95
CA SER A 404 3.60 16.60 -20.11
C SER A 404 2.23 17.16 -19.77
N HIS A 405 2.08 17.65 -18.53
CA HIS A 405 0.96 18.45 -18.06
C HIS A 405 -0.40 17.78 -18.40
N HIS A 406 -0.49 16.47 -18.08
CA HIS A 406 -1.69 15.64 -18.25
C HIS A 406 -2.32 15.69 -19.65
N GLY A 407 -1.52 15.95 -20.69
CA GLY A 407 -2.01 16.13 -22.06
C GLY A 407 -2.59 17.52 -22.33
N SER A 408 -2.03 18.55 -21.71
CA SER A 408 -2.38 19.95 -22.00
C SER A 408 -2.08 20.33 -23.44
N LYS A 409 -2.93 21.16 -24.06
CA LYS A 409 -2.68 21.71 -25.40
C LYS A 409 -1.46 22.64 -25.47
N TYR A 410 -1.03 23.17 -24.33
CA TYR A 410 0.13 24.05 -24.20
C TYR A 410 1.45 23.30 -24.00
N SER A 411 1.40 21.97 -24.00
CA SER A 411 2.52 21.06 -23.84
C SER A 411 2.48 20.01 -24.95
N ASN A 412 3.46 19.11 -24.99
CA ASN A 412 3.54 18.01 -25.97
C ASN A 412 3.66 18.55 -27.41
N SER A 413 4.61 19.46 -27.63
CA SER A 413 4.88 20.06 -28.93
C SER A 413 5.28 19.03 -29.98
N SER A 414 4.95 19.29 -31.24
CA SER A 414 5.34 18.40 -32.34
C SER A 414 6.84 18.23 -32.44
N GLU A 415 7.60 19.31 -32.20
CA GLU A 415 9.04 19.36 -32.23
C GLU A 415 9.67 18.44 -31.17
N LEU A 416 9.15 18.49 -29.94
CA LEU A 416 9.61 17.57 -28.88
C LEU A 416 9.27 16.12 -29.24
N LEU A 417 8.04 15.84 -29.68
CA LEU A 417 7.60 14.50 -29.99
C LEU A 417 8.36 13.90 -31.19
N GLU A 418 8.71 14.70 -32.21
CA GLU A 418 9.56 14.30 -33.33
C GLU A 418 11.01 13.98 -32.90
N ALA A 419 11.51 14.67 -31.88
CA ALA A 419 12.83 14.39 -31.31
C ALA A 419 12.81 13.14 -30.42
N LEU A 420 11.80 12.98 -29.58
CA LEU A 420 11.64 11.82 -28.67
C LEU A 420 11.28 10.54 -29.41
N LYS A 421 10.43 10.59 -30.41
CA LYS A 421 9.89 9.44 -31.15
C LYS A 421 9.45 8.29 -30.24
N PRO A 422 8.59 8.53 -29.24
CA PRO A 422 8.22 7.51 -28.27
C PRO A 422 7.43 6.38 -28.95
N GLU A 423 7.70 5.12 -28.57
CA GLU A 423 6.86 3.98 -28.98
C GLU A 423 5.58 3.91 -28.14
N ILE A 424 5.68 4.28 -26.85
CA ILE A 424 4.58 4.30 -25.88
C ILE A 424 4.51 5.69 -25.24
N SER A 425 3.30 6.23 -25.13
CA SER A 425 3.03 7.39 -24.29
C SER A 425 1.92 7.09 -23.29
N VAL A 426 2.02 7.68 -22.10
CA VAL A 426 1.01 7.55 -21.05
C VAL A 426 0.54 8.95 -20.63
N ILE A 427 -0.76 9.15 -20.63
CA ILE A 427 -1.41 10.34 -20.08
C ILE A 427 -2.08 9.95 -18.76
N SER A 428 -1.68 10.61 -17.66
CA SER A 428 -2.35 10.50 -16.36
C SER A 428 -3.34 11.64 -16.24
N CYS A 429 -4.63 11.35 -16.17
CA CYS A 429 -5.68 12.35 -15.97
C CYS A 429 -6.98 11.70 -15.54
N SER A 430 -7.91 12.50 -15.00
CA SER A 430 -9.26 12.08 -14.65
C SER A 430 -10.23 12.21 -15.84
N LEU A 431 -11.16 11.26 -15.95
CA LEU A 431 -12.25 11.34 -16.93
C LEU A 431 -13.12 12.62 -16.75
N ARG A 432 -13.23 13.09 -15.52
CA ARG A 432 -13.98 14.29 -15.17
C ARG A 432 -13.07 15.28 -14.45
N ASN A 433 -12.37 16.11 -15.21
CA ASN A 433 -11.54 17.17 -14.66
C ASN A 433 -12.00 18.55 -15.17
N VAL A 434 -11.71 19.58 -14.39
CA VAL A 434 -12.11 20.98 -14.70
C VAL A 434 -11.23 21.63 -15.75
N TYR A 435 -10.09 21.03 -16.07
CA TYR A 435 -9.08 21.56 -16.99
C TYR A 435 -9.37 21.17 -18.44
N GLY A 436 -10.23 20.15 -18.66
CA GLY A 436 -10.50 19.59 -19.98
C GLY A 436 -9.37 18.70 -20.52
N HIS A 437 -8.47 18.22 -19.64
CA HIS A 437 -7.39 17.32 -20.02
C HIS A 437 -7.91 15.89 -20.26
N PRO A 438 -7.32 15.13 -21.20
CA PRO A 438 -6.35 15.59 -22.18
C PRO A 438 -7.03 16.39 -23.30
N HIS A 439 -6.37 17.43 -23.81
CA HIS A 439 -6.86 18.19 -24.93
C HIS A 439 -6.65 17.43 -26.26
N GLU A 440 -7.61 17.56 -27.17
CA GLU A 440 -7.58 16.86 -28.47
C GLU A 440 -6.35 17.21 -29.30
N GLU A 441 -5.85 18.45 -29.17
CA GLU A 441 -4.65 18.90 -29.86
C GLU A 441 -3.41 18.16 -29.39
N ALA A 442 -3.26 17.91 -28.09
CA ALA A 442 -2.15 17.13 -27.54
C ALA A 442 -2.24 15.68 -27.99
N ILE A 443 -3.42 15.05 -27.93
CA ILE A 443 -3.66 13.69 -28.40
C ILE A 443 -3.22 13.56 -29.85
N ARG A 444 -3.70 14.44 -30.74
CA ARG A 444 -3.37 14.42 -32.17
C ARG A 444 -1.85 14.55 -32.43
N ARG A 445 -1.15 15.37 -31.69
CA ARG A 445 0.32 15.52 -31.82
C ARG A 445 1.04 14.25 -31.41
N ILE A 446 0.64 13.63 -30.28
CA ILE A 446 1.24 12.36 -29.80
C ILE A 446 0.98 11.22 -30.79
N GLU A 447 -0.24 11.10 -31.30
CA GLU A 447 -0.60 10.06 -32.28
C GLU A 447 0.08 10.27 -33.64
N ALA A 448 0.33 11.51 -34.05
CA ALA A 448 0.96 11.84 -35.33
C ALA A 448 2.38 11.29 -35.49
N VAL A 449 3.11 11.10 -34.38
CA VAL A 449 4.45 10.46 -34.40
C VAL A 449 4.40 8.93 -34.40
N GLY A 450 3.20 8.32 -34.47
CA GLY A 450 3.02 6.86 -34.50
C GLY A 450 3.13 6.19 -33.12
N CYS A 451 3.05 6.96 -32.07
CA CYS A 451 3.11 6.51 -30.69
C CYS A 451 1.82 5.78 -30.27
N LYS A 452 1.94 4.68 -29.54
CA LYS A 452 0.80 4.04 -28.92
C LYS A 452 0.48 4.73 -27.58
N LEU A 453 -0.75 5.24 -27.47
CA LEU A 453 -1.19 6.05 -26.33
C LEU A 453 -2.03 5.23 -25.36
N PHE A 454 -1.78 5.41 -24.06
CA PHE A 454 -2.55 4.84 -22.95
C PHE A 454 -2.99 5.93 -22.00
N TYR A 455 -4.16 5.75 -21.38
CA TYR A 455 -4.76 6.72 -20.46
C TYR A 455 -5.07 6.06 -19.12
N THR A 456 -4.71 6.69 -18.00
CA THR A 456 -5.10 6.16 -16.69
C THR A 456 -6.63 6.20 -16.52
N MET A 457 -7.29 7.21 -17.03
CA MET A 457 -8.75 7.37 -16.94
C MET A 457 -9.57 6.29 -17.66
N GLU A 458 -8.98 5.59 -18.65
CA GLU A 458 -9.65 4.52 -19.42
C GLU A 458 -9.15 3.14 -19.04
N ASN A 459 -7.84 3.01 -18.83
CA ASN A 459 -7.19 1.74 -18.57
C ASN A 459 -7.10 1.41 -17.06
N GLY A 460 -7.49 2.36 -16.17
CA GLY A 460 -7.10 2.32 -14.79
C GLY A 460 -5.57 2.47 -14.67
N GLN A 461 -4.94 1.81 -13.72
CA GLN A 461 -3.48 1.83 -13.65
C GLN A 461 -2.83 1.23 -14.91
N VAL A 462 -1.87 1.95 -15.51
CA VAL A 462 -1.09 1.47 -16.66
C VAL A 462 0.21 0.87 -16.17
N THR A 463 0.38 -0.44 -16.33
CA THR A 463 1.57 -1.16 -15.85
C THR A 463 2.40 -1.68 -17.01
N ILE A 464 3.70 -1.36 -17.00
CA ILE A 464 4.74 -1.84 -17.91
C ILE A 464 5.63 -2.80 -17.15
N ARG A 465 5.75 -4.05 -17.59
CA ARG A 465 6.55 -5.08 -16.91
C ARG A 465 7.18 -6.06 -17.90
N LEU A 466 8.34 -6.60 -17.52
CA LEU A 466 8.90 -7.75 -18.21
C LEU A 466 8.00 -8.97 -18.02
N LEU A 467 7.72 -9.68 -19.12
CA LEU A 467 7.08 -10.99 -19.07
C LEU A 467 8.14 -12.05 -18.80
N GLN A 468 7.93 -12.83 -17.75
CA GLN A 468 8.75 -13.99 -17.40
C GLN A 468 8.38 -15.21 -18.21
#